data_7f24cabf382b1b87eefd93927377201f
#
_entry.id   7f24cabf382b1b87eefd93927377201f
#
_cell.length_a   1.000
_cell.length_b   1.000
_cell.length_c   1.000
_cell.angle_alpha   90.00
_cell.angle_beta   90.00
_cell.angle_gamma   90.00
#
_symmetry.space_group_name_H-M   'P 1'
#
loop_
_entity.id
_entity.type
_entity.pdbx_description
1 polymer ?
#
loop_
_entity_poly.entity_id
_entity_poly.type
_entity_poly.pdbx_seq_one_letter_code
_entity_poly.pdbx_strand_id
1 'polypeptide(L)'
;DDPNPAIELLTGFDDEEAHEIALMIHQKNEERKEIVQSIYDEAKTMVDPSLSAQVLAKEGWNPGVLGIVAGRLLEELHQPVVVLSIEDGRAKGSARSPESVNIFEALDPYRSLFIAFGGHAGAAGMTLEVDQLPALSQALTDYIAEQEVDLSSKSSLAIDEELHLTELTLETLKSFDRLSPFGTDNKKPVFLVRNFKVEGARSMGAGNTHLKLKISQEDATFEVVAFGLGSLETEFAQAQDLELAVQLSVNQWNGQTTLQLMLVDARVDGVQLFNIRSKNASLPAGVPVLDFTQELPDLTGASAVVVGNIPEDLESLRQIFQEHDFQAVYFKNE
;
A
#
# COMPACT_ATOMS: atom_id res chain seq x y z
N ASP A 1 9.99 -15.47 21.60
CA ASP A 1 8.62 -15.64 21.10
C ASP A 1 8.13 -17.02 21.52
N ASP A 2 7.27 -17.06 22.53
CA ASP A 2 6.66 -18.27 23.05
C ASP A 2 5.28 -18.46 22.40
N PRO A 3 5.02 -19.54 21.64
CA PRO A 3 3.72 -19.79 21.04
C PRO A 3 2.69 -20.36 22.02
N ASN A 4 3.10 -20.80 23.20
CA ASN A 4 2.20 -21.47 24.16
C ASN A 4 0.96 -20.63 24.50
N PRO A 5 1.05 -19.32 24.79
CA PRO A 5 -0.15 -18.54 25.08
C PRO A 5 -1.19 -18.54 23.95
N ALA A 6 -0.75 -18.55 22.70
CA ALA A 6 -1.67 -18.62 21.57
C ALA A 6 -2.35 -20.01 21.47
N ILE A 7 -1.61 -21.07 21.78
CA ILE A 7 -2.14 -22.43 21.83
C ILE A 7 -3.17 -22.54 22.97
N GLU A 8 -2.83 -22.05 24.16
CA GLU A 8 -3.71 -22.04 25.35
C GLU A 8 -5.00 -21.28 25.07
N LEU A 9 -4.93 -20.09 24.44
CA LEU A 9 -6.09 -19.32 24.03
C LEU A 9 -7.03 -20.09 23.10
N LEU A 10 -6.47 -20.88 22.16
CA LEU A 10 -7.27 -21.61 21.16
C LEU A 10 -7.76 -22.98 21.63
N THR A 11 -7.18 -23.53 22.68
CA THR A 11 -7.48 -24.89 23.17
C THR A 11 -7.97 -24.96 24.62
N GLY A 12 -7.85 -23.87 25.37
CA GLY A 12 -8.31 -23.74 26.74
C GLY A 12 -9.85 -23.76 26.85
N PHE A 13 -10.34 -24.08 28.04
CA PHE A 13 -11.77 -24.12 28.34
C PHE A 13 -12.17 -23.13 29.44
N ASP A 14 -11.22 -22.34 29.96
CA ASP A 14 -11.44 -21.33 30.98
C ASP A 14 -11.59 -19.95 30.35
N ASP A 15 -12.76 -19.35 30.47
CA ASP A 15 -13.10 -18.07 29.86
C ASP A 15 -12.30 -16.90 30.49
N GLU A 16 -11.99 -16.95 31.79
CA GLU A 16 -11.19 -15.92 32.46
C GLU A 16 -9.74 -15.95 31.97
N GLU A 17 -9.12 -17.13 31.94
CA GLU A 17 -7.76 -17.34 31.42
C GLU A 17 -7.66 -16.95 29.93
N ALA A 18 -8.63 -17.35 29.11
CA ALA A 18 -8.72 -17.00 27.73
C ALA A 18 -8.78 -15.48 27.52
N HIS A 19 -9.54 -14.77 28.38
CA HIS A 19 -9.63 -13.31 28.32
C HIS A 19 -8.28 -12.63 28.66
N GLU A 20 -7.60 -13.08 29.72
CA GLU A 20 -6.29 -12.56 30.11
C GLU A 20 -5.24 -12.77 29.00
N ILE A 21 -5.19 -13.98 28.43
CA ILE A 21 -4.28 -14.31 27.34
C ILE A 21 -4.60 -13.43 26.10
N ALA A 22 -5.86 -13.24 25.77
CA ALA A 22 -6.27 -12.40 24.64
C ALA A 22 -5.82 -10.94 24.81
N LEU A 23 -5.97 -10.39 26.02
CA LEU A 23 -5.49 -9.04 26.35
C LEU A 23 -3.97 -8.93 26.23
N MET A 24 -3.22 -9.92 26.74
CA MET A 24 -1.77 -9.96 26.64
C MET A 24 -1.31 -10.02 25.17
N ILE A 25 -1.93 -10.89 24.36
CA ILE A 25 -1.62 -11.01 22.93
C ILE A 25 -1.95 -9.70 22.20
N HIS A 26 -3.08 -9.07 22.53
CA HIS A 26 -3.44 -7.77 21.96
C HIS A 26 -2.40 -6.70 22.28
N GLN A 27 -1.97 -6.58 23.55
CA GLN A 27 -0.92 -5.65 23.94
C GLN A 27 0.40 -5.90 23.20
N LYS A 28 0.83 -7.16 23.09
CA LYS A 28 2.03 -7.53 22.33
C LYS A 28 1.93 -7.19 20.84
N ASN A 29 0.74 -7.31 20.27
CA ASN A 29 0.50 -6.91 18.90
C ASN A 29 0.59 -5.38 18.70
N GLU A 30 0.07 -4.58 19.63
CA GLU A 30 0.22 -3.12 19.59
C GLU A 30 1.70 -2.71 19.75
N GLU A 31 2.43 -3.27 20.74
CA GLU A 31 3.88 -3.06 20.89
C GLU A 31 4.63 -3.39 19.59
N ARG A 32 4.30 -4.51 18.93
CA ARG A 32 4.89 -4.88 17.65
C ARG A 32 4.61 -3.84 16.55
N LYS A 33 3.38 -3.31 16.47
CA LYS A 33 3.01 -2.28 15.49
C LYS A 33 3.79 -0.99 15.71
N GLU A 34 3.96 -0.56 16.97
CA GLU A 34 4.75 0.62 17.31
C GLU A 34 6.23 0.44 16.92
N ILE A 35 6.82 -0.72 17.23
CA ILE A 35 8.20 -1.05 16.82
C ILE A 35 8.34 -1.03 15.29
N VAL A 36 7.42 -1.67 14.57
CA VAL A 36 7.41 -1.67 13.10
C VAL A 36 7.33 -0.25 12.55
N GLN A 37 6.44 0.58 13.11
CA GLN A 37 6.28 1.96 12.65
C GLN A 37 7.54 2.78 12.90
N SER A 38 8.12 2.68 14.10
CA SER A 38 9.36 3.38 14.44
C SER A 38 10.52 3.03 13.51
N ILE A 39 10.73 1.72 13.25
CA ILE A 39 11.80 1.26 12.35
C ILE A 39 11.51 1.68 10.90
N TYR A 40 10.26 1.60 10.46
CA TYR A 40 9.86 2.01 9.12
C TYR A 40 10.11 3.50 8.87
N ASP A 41 9.69 4.37 9.80
CA ASP A 41 9.90 5.82 9.68
C ASP A 41 11.39 6.17 9.63
N GLU A 42 12.20 5.50 10.44
CA GLU A 42 13.63 5.70 10.46
C GLU A 42 14.29 5.17 9.18
N ALA A 43 13.99 3.94 8.76
CA ALA A 43 14.50 3.32 7.54
C ALA A 43 14.15 4.15 6.30
N LYS A 44 12.96 4.74 6.26
CA LYS A 44 12.51 5.62 5.18
C LYS A 44 13.41 6.85 5.01
N THR A 45 13.96 7.40 6.10
CA THR A 45 14.92 8.53 6.01
C THR A 45 16.27 8.13 5.43
N MET A 46 16.59 6.83 5.38
CA MET A 46 17.84 6.29 4.85
C MET A 46 17.76 5.87 3.38
N VAL A 47 16.57 5.90 2.79
CA VAL A 47 16.33 5.52 1.39
C VAL A 47 17.06 6.49 0.46
N ASP A 48 17.85 5.95 -0.46
CA ASP A 48 18.47 6.71 -1.55
C ASP A 48 17.69 6.45 -2.86
N PRO A 49 16.93 7.44 -3.36
CA PRO A 49 16.10 7.26 -4.55
C PRO A 49 16.92 7.07 -5.85
N SER A 50 18.23 7.27 -5.81
CA SER A 50 19.10 7.04 -6.95
C SER A 50 19.50 5.57 -7.16
N LEU A 51 19.27 4.73 -6.14
CA LEU A 51 19.62 3.31 -6.16
C LEU A 51 18.44 2.47 -6.65
N SER A 52 18.75 1.42 -7.41
CA SER A 52 17.77 0.44 -7.89
C SER A 52 17.39 -0.64 -6.85
N ALA A 53 18.12 -0.73 -5.76
CA ALA A 53 17.83 -1.58 -4.59
C ALA A 53 18.27 -0.87 -3.31
N GLN A 54 17.54 -1.09 -2.22
CA GLN A 54 17.86 -0.49 -0.93
C GLN A 54 18.46 -1.52 0.03
N VAL A 55 19.61 -1.20 0.64
CA VAL A 55 20.21 -1.99 1.72
C VAL A 55 20.32 -1.08 2.94
N LEU A 56 19.41 -1.25 3.88
CA LEU A 56 19.23 -0.40 5.05
C LEU A 56 19.64 -1.19 6.29
N ALA A 57 20.63 -0.69 7.03
CA ALA A 57 21.17 -1.39 8.19
C ALA A 57 21.41 -0.43 9.35
N LYS A 58 21.00 -0.79 10.56
CA LYS A 58 21.21 0.01 11.77
C LYS A 58 21.26 -0.86 13.02
N GLU A 59 22.01 -0.37 14.01
CA GLU A 59 22.05 -0.96 15.35
C GLU A 59 20.73 -0.71 16.10
N GLY A 60 20.33 -1.68 16.92
CA GLY A 60 19.17 -1.57 17.81
C GLY A 60 17.81 -1.85 17.15
N TRP A 61 17.74 -2.12 15.87
CA TRP A 61 16.51 -2.58 15.24
C TRP A 61 16.15 -4.00 15.69
N ASN A 62 14.86 -4.25 15.95
CA ASN A 62 14.40 -5.57 16.36
C ASN A 62 14.35 -6.54 15.16
N PRO A 63 15.20 -7.60 15.14
CA PRO A 63 15.25 -8.51 14.00
C PRO A 63 13.94 -9.23 13.68
N GLY A 64 13.06 -9.40 14.68
CA GLY A 64 11.79 -10.11 14.53
C GLY A 64 10.75 -9.38 13.66
N VAL A 65 10.94 -8.10 13.38
CA VAL A 65 9.99 -7.30 12.58
C VAL A 65 10.55 -6.78 11.26
N LEU A 66 11.84 -6.98 10.98
CA LEU A 66 12.49 -6.40 9.79
C LEU A 66 11.87 -6.86 8.48
N GLY A 67 11.39 -8.11 8.42
CA GLY A 67 10.69 -8.62 7.25
C GLY A 67 9.35 -7.90 6.97
N ILE A 68 8.69 -7.38 8.01
CA ILE A 68 7.48 -6.56 7.87
C ILE A 68 7.85 -5.17 7.36
N VAL A 69 8.90 -4.57 7.91
CA VAL A 69 9.42 -3.27 7.46
C VAL A 69 9.87 -3.32 6.01
N ALA A 70 10.65 -4.35 5.63
CA ALA A 70 11.09 -4.56 4.25
C ALA A 70 9.90 -4.70 3.28
N GLY A 71 8.83 -5.42 3.69
CA GLY A 71 7.60 -5.55 2.89
C GLY A 71 6.90 -4.20 2.68
N ARG A 72 6.75 -3.39 3.72
CA ARG A 72 6.13 -2.05 3.60
C ARG A 72 6.94 -1.09 2.73
N LEU A 73 8.27 -1.13 2.83
CA LEU A 73 9.15 -0.34 1.97
C LEU A 73 9.10 -0.81 0.52
N LEU A 74 9.01 -2.13 0.28
CA LEU A 74 8.81 -2.67 -1.06
C LEU A 74 7.51 -2.16 -1.70
N GLU A 75 6.40 -2.15 -0.95
CA GLU A 75 5.09 -1.64 -1.43
C GLU A 75 5.15 -0.16 -1.83
N GLU A 76 5.99 0.63 -1.16
CA GLU A 76 6.14 2.06 -1.47
C GLU A 76 7.15 2.31 -2.60
N LEU A 77 8.30 1.61 -2.57
CA LEU A 77 9.43 1.89 -3.44
C LEU A 77 9.41 1.09 -4.76
N HIS A 78 8.64 -0.01 -4.81
CA HIS A 78 8.56 -0.94 -5.95
C HIS A 78 9.92 -1.51 -6.41
N GLN A 79 10.89 -1.59 -5.50
CA GLN A 79 12.25 -2.09 -5.77
C GLN A 79 12.70 -3.03 -4.65
N PRO A 80 13.73 -3.88 -4.87
CA PRO A 80 14.25 -4.76 -3.82
C PRO A 80 14.71 -3.96 -2.60
N VAL A 81 14.30 -4.42 -1.41
CA VAL A 81 14.64 -3.81 -0.12
C VAL A 81 15.20 -4.87 0.83
N VAL A 82 16.37 -4.59 1.39
CA VAL A 82 17.01 -5.37 2.45
C VAL A 82 17.04 -4.52 3.71
N VAL A 83 16.52 -5.04 4.82
CA VAL A 83 16.51 -4.36 6.12
C VAL A 83 17.21 -5.24 7.14
N LEU A 84 18.25 -4.71 7.77
CA LEU A 84 19.18 -5.45 8.63
C LEU A 84 19.34 -4.76 9.99
N SER A 85 19.38 -5.55 11.06
CA SER A 85 19.83 -5.12 12.38
C SER A 85 21.30 -5.44 12.56
N ILE A 86 22.06 -4.50 13.07
CA ILE A 86 23.48 -4.66 13.39
C ILE A 86 23.61 -4.99 14.87
N GLU A 87 24.33 -6.08 15.18
CA GLU A 87 24.69 -6.50 16.52
C GLU A 87 26.05 -7.22 16.47
N ASP A 88 26.98 -6.86 17.35
CA ASP A 88 28.30 -7.47 17.47
C ASP A 88 29.07 -7.60 16.14
N GLY A 89 29.03 -6.57 15.29
CA GLY A 89 29.71 -6.54 13.99
C GLY A 89 29.03 -7.35 12.90
N ARG A 90 27.87 -7.93 13.18
CA ARG A 90 27.05 -8.71 12.23
C ARG A 90 25.77 -8.00 11.89
N ALA A 91 25.37 -8.08 10.64
CA ALA A 91 24.10 -7.60 10.13
C ALA A 91 23.17 -8.80 9.87
N LYS A 92 21.99 -8.80 10.51
CA LYS A 92 20.99 -9.87 10.35
C LYS A 92 19.63 -9.27 10.01
N GLY A 93 18.93 -9.84 9.02
CA GLY A 93 17.60 -9.37 8.67
C GLY A 93 16.98 -10.06 7.48
N SER A 94 16.15 -9.31 6.76
CA SER A 94 15.30 -9.83 5.70
C SER A 94 15.33 -8.94 4.47
N ALA A 95 15.25 -9.58 3.31
CA ALA A 95 15.01 -8.95 2.03
C ALA A 95 13.58 -9.19 1.56
N ARG A 96 13.05 -8.24 0.78
CA ARG A 96 11.81 -8.37 0.01
C ARG A 96 12.06 -7.83 -1.39
N SER A 97 11.39 -8.43 -2.39
CA SER A 97 11.61 -8.12 -3.80
C SER A 97 10.30 -8.13 -4.58
N PRO A 98 10.13 -7.23 -5.57
CA PRO A 98 9.01 -7.31 -6.50
C PRO A 98 9.08 -8.56 -7.36
N GLU A 99 7.97 -8.97 -7.96
CA GLU A 99 7.90 -10.16 -8.82
C GLU A 99 8.90 -10.11 -10.00
N SER A 100 9.28 -8.91 -10.44
CA SER A 100 10.24 -8.68 -11.51
C SER A 100 11.70 -9.02 -11.14
N VAL A 101 12.01 -9.17 -9.84
CA VAL A 101 13.38 -9.45 -9.37
C VAL A 101 13.40 -10.68 -8.47
N ASN A 102 14.04 -11.74 -8.89
CA ASN A 102 14.28 -12.92 -8.06
C ASN A 102 15.44 -12.67 -7.09
N ILE A 103 15.12 -12.28 -5.84
CA ILE A 103 16.13 -11.92 -4.83
C ILE A 103 17.06 -13.11 -4.46
N PHE A 104 16.53 -14.32 -4.55
CA PHE A 104 17.34 -15.52 -4.26
C PHE A 104 18.38 -15.74 -5.36
N GLU A 105 18.00 -15.72 -6.63
CA GLU A 105 18.92 -15.84 -7.77
C GLU A 105 19.92 -14.69 -7.84
N ALA A 106 19.50 -13.48 -7.49
CA ALA A 106 20.38 -12.32 -7.43
C ALA A 106 21.53 -12.50 -6.43
N LEU A 107 21.29 -13.16 -5.31
CA LEU A 107 22.26 -13.29 -4.22
C LEU A 107 22.90 -14.67 -4.11
N ASP A 108 22.35 -15.71 -4.75
CA ASP A 108 22.90 -17.07 -4.71
C ASP A 108 24.35 -17.17 -5.21
N PRO A 109 24.78 -16.47 -6.28
CA PRO A 109 26.18 -16.46 -6.71
C PRO A 109 27.15 -15.86 -5.67
N TYR A 110 26.65 -15.06 -4.76
CA TYR A 110 27.43 -14.34 -3.74
C TYR A 110 27.32 -14.98 -2.35
N ARG A 111 27.07 -16.30 -2.26
CA ARG A 111 26.92 -17.01 -0.97
C ARG A 111 28.08 -16.81 -0.01
N SER A 112 29.29 -16.55 -0.51
CA SER A 112 30.48 -16.29 0.31
C SER A 112 30.39 -14.97 1.13
N LEU A 113 29.48 -14.05 0.80
CA LEU A 113 29.24 -12.86 1.59
C LEU A 113 28.49 -13.15 2.91
N PHE A 114 27.78 -14.28 2.97
CA PHE A 114 26.84 -14.56 4.04
C PHE A 114 27.36 -15.61 5.01
N ILE A 115 27.13 -15.37 6.29
CA ILE A 115 27.23 -16.39 7.36
C ILE A 115 26.03 -17.34 7.25
N ALA A 116 24.84 -16.78 6.97
CA ALA A 116 23.63 -17.55 6.72
C ALA A 116 22.80 -16.84 5.65
N PHE A 117 22.27 -17.60 4.70
CA PHE A 117 21.41 -17.11 3.63
C PHE A 117 20.41 -18.18 3.20
N GLY A 118 19.15 -17.77 3.00
CA GLY A 118 18.09 -18.65 2.50
C GLY A 118 16.81 -17.89 2.21
N GLY A 119 15.99 -18.44 1.31
CA GLY A 119 14.76 -17.79 0.90
C GLY A 119 14.19 -18.34 -0.40
N HIS A 120 13.42 -17.52 -1.07
CA HIS A 120 12.79 -17.77 -2.36
C HIS A 120 12.76 -16.48 -3.20
N ALA A 121 12.21 -16.51 -4.41
CA ALA A 121 12.21 -15.38 -5.34
C ALA A 121 11.80 -14.02 -4.71
N GLY A 122 10.73 -13.99 -3.93
CA GLY A 122 10.19 -12.74 -3.37
C GLY A 122 10.74 -12.36 -1.99
N ALA A 123 11.47 -13.24 -1.29
CA ALA A 123 11.94 -12.96 0.07
C ALA A 123 13.16 -13.80 0.44
N ALA A 124 14.11 -13.21 1.17
CA ALA A 124 15.25 -13.91 1.72
C ALA A 124 15.57 -13.45 3.14
N GLY A 125 16.07 -14.36 3.96
CA GLY A 125 16.69 -14.07 5.25
C GLY A 125 18.21 -14.20 5.15
N MET A 126 18.95 -13.34 5.86
CA MET A 126 20.39 -13.32 5.77
C MET A 126 21.08 -12.89 7.06
N THR A 127 22.32 -13.32 7.20
CA THR A 127 23.27 -12.83 8.20
C THR A 127 24.63 -12.70 7.53
N LEU A 128 25.29 -11.56 7.69
CA LEU A 128 26.60 -11.27 7.11
C LEU A 128 27.41 -10.37 8.06
N GLU A 129 28.73 -10.28 7.85
CA GLU A 129 29.55 -9.29 8.55
C GLU A 129 29.24 -7.87 8.02
N VAL A 130 29.29 -6.85 8.87
CA VAL A 130 28.92 -5.47 8.52
C VAL A 130 29.78 -4.91 7.37
N ASP A 131 31.03 -5.31 7.27
CA ASP A 131 31.95 -4.89 6.20
C ASP A 131 31.55 -5.43 4.80
N GLN A 132 30.64 -6.41 4.74
CA GLN A 132 30.10 -6.97 3.49
C GLN A 132 28.85 -6.21 2.97
N LEU A 133 28.31 -5.26 3.72
CA LEU A 133 27.12 -4.48 3.29
C LEU A 133 27.29 -3.76 1.94
N PRO A 134 28.46 -3.12 1.65
CA PRO A 134 28.67 -2.51 0.33
C PRO A 134 28.67 -3.55 -0.80
N ALA A 135 29.23 -4.72 -0.59
CA ALA A 135 29.27 -5.80 -1.58
C ALA A 135 27.87 -6.37 -1.83
N LEU A 136 27.03 -6.48 -0.78
CA LEU A 136 25.63 -6.88 -0.91
C LEU A 136 24.84 -5.87 -1.77
N SER A 137 25.01 -4.56 -1.50
CA SER A 137 24.33 -3.50 -2.29
C SER A 137 24.77 -3.52 -3.75
N GLN A 138 26.06 -3.73 -4.01
CA GLN A 138 26.60 -3.82 -5.37
C GLN A 138 26.05 -5.04 -6.10
N ALA A 139 26.02 -6.21 -5.46
CA ALA A 139 25.50 -7.44 -6.06
C ALA A 139 24.06 -7.31 -6.53
N LEU A 140 23.19 -6.65 -5.74
CA LEU A 140 21.81 -6.38 -6.14
C LEU A 140 21.71 -5.39 -7.31
N THR A 141 22.51 -4.33 -7.27
CA THR A 141 22.53 -3.33 -8.34
C THR A 141 23.00 -3.93 -9.65
N ASP A 142 24.06 -4.73 -9.63
CA ASP A 142 24.62 -5.41 -10.81
C ASP A 142 23.60 -6.39 -11.40
N TYR A 143 22.96 -7.20 -10.58
CA TYR A 143 21.93 -8.13 -11.05
C TYR A 143 20.77 -7.42 -11.74
N ILE A 144 20.27 -6.32 -11.18
CA ILE A 144 19.17 -5.53 -11.75
C ILE A 144 19.59 -4.95 -13.11
N ALA A 145 20.82 -4.44 -13.19
CA ALA A 145 21.36 -3.87 -14.42
C ALA A 145 21.60 -4.95 -15.50
N GLU A 146 22.16 -6.11 -15.13
CA GLU A 146 22.42 -7.21 -16.06
C GLU A 146 21.15 -7.85 -16.62
N GLN A 147 20.08 -7.90 -15.82
CA GLN A 147 18.80 -8.45 -16.25
C GLN A 147 17.93 -7.42 -16.97
N GLU A 148 18.40 -6.17 -17.12
CA GLU A 148 17.62 -5.05 -17.71
C GLU A 148 16.23 -4.92 -17.08
N VAL A 149 16.13 -5.13 -15.76
CA VAL A 149 14.84 -5.10 -15.06
C VAL A 149 14.27 -3.70 -15.08
N ASP A 150 13.10 -3.56 -15.68
CA ASP A 150 12.33 -2.33 -15.60
C ASP A 150 11.58 -2.22 -14.26
N LEU A 151 12.18 -1.52 -13.30
CA LEU A 151 11.55 -1.21 -12.01
C LEU A 151 10.51 -0.09 -12.10
N SER A 152 10.46 0.64 -13.23
CA SER A 152 9.46 1.68 -13.46
C SER A 152 8.15 1.11 -13.99
N SER A 153 8.18 -0.13 -14.46
CA SER A 153 6.97 -0.82 -14.90
C SER A 153 6.02 -0.97 -13.73
N LYS A 154 4.89 -0.28 -13.81
CA LYS A 154 3.83 -0.39 -12.81
C LYS A 154 3.42 -1.87 -12.71
N SER A 155 3.35 -2.39 -11.50
CA SER A 155 2.84 -3.75 -11.30
C SER A 155 1.44 -3.83 -11.90
N SER A 156 1.21 -4.79 -12.80
CA SER A 156 -0.12 -5.02 -13.37
C SER A 156 -0.96 -5.80 -12.36
N LEU A 157 -2.16 -5.33 -12.11
CA LEU A 157 -3.15 -6.09 -11.36
C LEU A 157 -3.97 -6.95 -12.33
N ALA A 158 -3.91 -8.26 -12.17
CA ALA A 158 -4.74 -9.17 -12.94
C ALA A 158 -6.21 -9.06 -12.45
N ILE A 159 -7.12 -8.82 -13.38
CA ILE A 159 -8.55 -8.82 -13.15
C ILE A 159 -9.10 -10.13 -13.71
N ASP A 160 -9.84 -10.89 -12.88
CA ASP A 160 -10.41 -12.17 -13.29
C ASP A 160 -11.69 -11.99 -14.12
N GLU A 161 -12.54 -11.01 -13.76
CA GLU A 161 -13.80 -10.75 -14.47
C GLU A 161 -14.28 -9.32 -14.16
N GLU A 162 -15.07 -8.75 -15.07
CA GLU A 162 -15.84 -7.53 -14.83
C GLU A 162 -17.21 -7.88 -14.28
N LEU A 163 -17.63 -7.26 -13.18
CA LEU A 163 -18.92 -7.52 -12.55
C LEU A 163 -19.81 -6.28 -12.55
N HIS A 164 -21.07 -6.51 -12.89
CA HIS A 164 -22.13 -5.55 -12.68
C HIS A 164 -22.68 -5.69 -11.25
N LEU A 165 -22.94 -4.56 -10.55
CA LEU A 165 -23.36 -4.62 -9.14
C LEU A 165 -24.67 -5.40 -8.94
N THR A 166 -25.56 -5.42 -9.93
CA THR A 166 -26.82 -6.17 -9.87
C THR A 166 -26.63 -7.68 -9.87
N GLU A 167 -25.45 -8.18 -10.29
CA GLU A 167 -25.12 -9.61 -10.31
C GLU A 167 -24.59 -10.09 -8.95
N LEU A 168 -24.27 -9.14 -8.05
CA LEU A 168 -23.66 -9.41 -6.76
C LEU A 168 -24.72 -9.83 -5.73
N THR A 169 -24.77 -11.09 -5.43
CA THR A 169 -25.63 -11.69 -4.42
C THR A 169 -24.82 -12.52 -3.43
N LEU A 170 -25.41 -12.85 -2.28
CA LEU A 170 -24.80 -13.81 -1.35
C LEU A 170 -24.65 -15.21 -1.99
N GLU A 171 -25.49 -15.55 -2.96
CA GLU A 171 -25.38 -16.81 -3.68
C GLU A 171 -24.18 -16.78 -4.66
N THR A 172 -23.98 -15.67 -5.36
CA THR A 172 -22.79 -15.43 -6.18
C THR A 172 -21.52 -15.61 -5.34
N LEU A 173 -21.46 -14.97 -4.16
CA LEU A 173 -20.31 -15.12 -3.27
C LEU A 173 -20.06 -16.57 -2.83
N LYS A 174 -21.12 -17.31 -2.43
CA LYS A 174 -21.00 -18.74 -2.08
C LYS A 174 -20.49 -19.60 -3.21
N SER A 175 -20.77 -19.21 -4.47
CA SER A 175 -20.24 -19.91 -5.64
C SER A 175 -18.72 -19.75 -5.75
N PHE A 176 -18.19 -18.57 -5.45
CA PHE A 176 -16.74 -18.33 -5.40
C PHE A 176 -16.06 -19.01 -4.21
N ASP A 177 -16.75 -19.15 -3.06
CA ASP A 177 -16.21 -19.89 -1.92
C ASP A 177 -15.86 -21.34 -2.24
N ARG A 178 -16.46 -21.92 -3.27
CA ARG A 178 -16.11 -23.27 -3.75
C ARG A 178 -14.72 -23.36 -4.36
N LEU A 179 -14.10 -22.22 -4.71
CA LEU A 179 -12.71 -22.15 -5.19
C LEU A 179 -11.70 -22.13 -4.04
N SER A 180 -12.17 -21.99 -2.79
CA SER A 180 -11.31 -22.01 -1.61
C SER A 180 -10.71 -23.42 -1.33
N PRO A 181 -9.57 -23.51 -0.62
CA PRO A 181 -8.88 -22.44 0.07
C PRO A 181 -8.04 -21.56 -0.85
N PHE A 182 -8.08 -20.25 -0.61
CA PHE A 182 -7.24 -19.30 -1.32
C PHE A 182 -5.85 -19.18 -0.67
N GLY A 183 -4.83 -18.93 -1.46
CA GLY A 183 -3.44 -18.82 -1.04
C GLY A 183 -2.52 -18.41 -2.19
N THR A 184 -1.22 -18.70 -2.08
CA THR A 184 -0.17 -18.25 -3.00
C THR A 184 -0.46 -18.62 -4.47
N ASP A 185 -0.79 -19.89 -4.73
CA ASP A 185 -1.03 -20.40 -6.10
C ASP A 185 -2.52 -20.45 -6.47
N ASN A 186 -3.39 -20.03 -5.57
CA ASN A 186 -4.84 -19.92 -5.79
C ASN A 186 -5.31 -18.59 -5.18
N LYS A 187 -4.98 -17.49 -5.84
CA LYS A 187 -5.30 -16.13 -5.36
C LYS A 187 -6.83 -15.94 -5.31
N LYS A 188 -7.29 -15.17 -4.33
CA LYS A 188 -8.70 -14.79 -4.26
C LYS A 188 -9.04 -13.94 -5.47
N PRO A 189 -10.16 -14.23 -6.20
CA PRO A 189 -10.52 -13.49 -7.40
C PRO A 189 -10.64 -11.98 -7.17
N VAL A 190 -10.15 -11.22 -8.15
CA VAL A 190 -10.23 -9.76 -8.20
C VAL A 190 -11.17 -9.38 -9.33
N PHE A 191 -12.17 -8.60 -9.02
CA PHE A 191 -13.22 -8.19 -9.96
C PHE A 191 -13.13 -6.70 -10.25
N LEU A 192 -13.40 -6.34 -11.49
CA LEU A 192 -13.49 -4.95 -11.91
C LEU A 192 -14.95 -4.50 -11.86
N VAL A 193 -15.19 -3.37 -11.22
CA VAL A 193 -16.51 -2.69 -11.19
C VAL A 193 -16.37 -1.33 -11.85
N ARG A 194 -17.24 -1.05 -12.83
CA ARG A 194 -17.30 0.19 -13.60
C ARG A 194 -18.70 0.77 -13.66
N ASN A 195 -18.82 1.98 -14.20
CA ASN A 195 -20.10 2.61 -14.52
C ASN A 195 -21.08 2.67 -13.32
N PHE A 196 -20.55 2.89 -12.14
CA PHE A 196 -21.32 3.08 -10.92
C PHE A 196 -21.30 4.56 -10.50
N LYS A 197 -22.19 4.91 -9.59
CA LYS A 197 -22.22 6.24 -8.96
C LYS A 197 -21.70 6.13 -7.54
N VAL A 198 -20.82 7.04 -7.13
CA VAL A 198 -20.43 7.21 -5.73
C VAL A 198 -21.53 8.01 -5.02
N GLU A 199 -22.27 7.36 -4.14
CA GLU A 199 -23.34 7.99 -3.34
C GLU A 199 -22.79 8.70 -2.11
N GLY A 200 -21.59 8.30 -1.67
CA GLY A 200 -20.89 8.92 -0.56
C GLY A 200 -19.58 8.23 -0.25
N ALA A 201 -18.68 8.99 0.33
CA ALA A 201 -17.42 8.53 0.87
C ALA A 201 -17.28 9.03 2.30
N ARG A 202 -16.68 8.24 3.18
CA ARG A 202 -16.36 8.65 4.54
C ARG A 202 -15.13 7.92 5.05
N SER A 203 -14.29 8.63 5.76
CA SER A 203 -13.20 8.04 6.52
C SER A 203 -13.72 7.30 7.74
N MET A 204 -13.02 6.25 8.16
CA MET A 204 -13.39 5.39 9.29
C MET A 204 -12.17 4.79 9.99
N GLY A 205 -12.43 4.17 11.15
CA GLY A 205 -11.40 3.57 12.00
C GLY A 205 -10.72 4.57 12.92
N ALA A 206 -9.84 4.08 13.79
CA ALA A 206 -9.07 4.93 14.68
C ALA A 206 -8.16 5.85 13.86
N GLY A 207 -8.25 7.17 14.09
CA GLY A 207 -7.49 8.16 13.34
C GLY A 207 -7.95 8.39 11.89
N ASN A 208 -9.15 7.92 11.51
CA ASN A 208 -9.70 8.07 10.15
C ASN A 208 -8.77 7.54 9.04
N THR A 209 -8.09 6.44 9.31
CA THR A 209 -7.07 5.87 8.41
C THR A 209 -7.65 5.07 7.24
N HIS A 210 -8.89 4.66 7.31
CA HIS A 210 -9.54 3.84 6.28
C HIS A 210 -10.67 4.61 5.62
N LEU A 211 -11.07 4.18 4.43
CA LEU A 211 -12.16 4.79 3.67
C LEU A 211 -13.29 3.77 3.47
N LYS A 212 -14.52 4.25 3.58
CA LYS A 212 -15.72 3.51 3.22
C LYS A 212 -16.48 4.29 2.15
N LEU A 213 -16.73 3.64 1.02
CA LEU A 213 -17.54 4.18 -0.06
C LEU A 213 -18.92 3.51 -0.05
N LYS A 214 -19.92 4.28 -0.45
CA LYS A 214 -21.21 3.75 -0.86
C LYS A 214 -21.36 3.98 -2.34
N ILE A 215 -21.49 2.90 -3.10
CA ILE A 215 -21.62 2.93 -4.56
C ILE A 215 -22.96 2.34 -4.99
N SER A 216 -23.50 2.84 -6.09
CA SER A 216 -24.74 2.34 -6.65
C SER A 216 -24.64 2.18 -8.17
N GLN A 217 -25.33 1.17 -8.69
CA GLN A 217 -25.49 0.93 -10.10
C GLN A 217 -26.90 0.37 -10.33
N GLU A 218 -27.72 1.10 -11.08
CA GLU A 218 -29.15 0.86 -11.18
C GLU A 218 -29.85 0.82 -9.81
N ASP A 219 -30.47 -0.27 -9.43
CA ASP A 219 -31.14 -0.49 -8.15
C ASP A 219 -30.25 -1.16 -7.09
N ALA A 220 -29.04 -1.58 -7.46
CA ALA A 220 -28.06 -2.22 -6.56
C ALA A 220 -27.21 -1.16 -5.84
N THR A 221 -26.97 -1.38 -4.55
CA THR A 221 -26.13 -0.53 -3.71
C THR A 221 -25.22 -1.36 -2.83
N PHE A 222 -23.92 -1.04 -2.82
CA PHE A 222 -22.91 -1.76 -2.03
C PHE A 222 -22.00 -0.82 -1.24
N GLU A 223 -21.46 -1.34 -0.15
CA GLU A 223 -20.38 -0.72 0.58
C GLU A 223 -19.02 -1.28 0.10
N VAL A 224 -18.08 -0.38 -0.14
CA VAL A 224 -16.67 -0.71 -0.45
C VAL A 224 -15.82 -0.26 0.71
N VAL A 225 -14.99 -1.14 1.25
CA VAL A 225 -14.00 -0.81 2.28
C VAL A 225 -12.63 -0.74 1.66
N ALA A 226 -11.94 0.37 1.89
CA ALA A 226 -10.60 0.65 1.42
C ALA A 226 -9.68 0.95 2.60
N PHE A 227 -8.81 0.02 2.94
CA PHE A 227 -7.88 0.18 4.04
C PHE A 227 -6.73 1.14 3.67
N GLY A 228 -6.35 1.99 4.63
CA GLY A 228 -5.23 2.93 4.46
C GLY A 228 -5.53 4.17 3.62
N LEU A 229 -6.72 4.29 3.01
CA LEU A 229 -7.08 5.37 2.08
C LEU A 229 -7.99 6.46 2.69
N GLY A 230 -8.04 6.57 4.02
CA GLY A 230 -8.90 7.55 4.70
C GLY A 230 -8.62 9.01 4.32
N SER A 231 -7.38 9.34 3.99
CA SER A 231 -6.98 10.69 3.53
C SER A 231 -7.51 11.05 2.14
N LEU A 232 -7.96 10.07 1.35
CA LEU A 232 -8.46 10.25 -0.01
C LEU A 232 -10.01 10.36 -0.07
N GLU A 233 -10.66 10.67 1.04
CA GLU A 233 -12.13 10.77 1.12
C GLU A 233 -12.70 11.75 0.09
N THR A 234 -12.08 12.91 -0.05
CA THR A 234 -12.52 13.95 -0.99
C THR A 234 -12.36 13.50 -2.44
N GLU A 235 -11.23 12.90 -2.75
CA GLU A 235 -10.88 12.42 -4.08
C GLU A 235 -11.88 11.35 -4.54
N PHE A 236 -12.12 10.34 -3.71
CA PHE A 236 -13.09 9.29 -4.02
C PHE A 236 -14.54 9.78 -4.07
N ALA A 237 -14.90 10.78 -3.25
CA ALA A 237 -16.26 11.35 -3.27
C ALA A 237 -16.57 12.13 -4.55
N GLN A 238 -15.55 12.67 -5.20
CA GLN A 238 -15.69 13.56 -6.35
C GLN A 238 -15.15 12.97 -7.66
N ALA A 239 -14.49 11.82 -7.59
CA ALA A 239 -13.91 11.16 -8.76
C ALA A 239 -14.97 10.89 -9.83
N GLN A 240 -14.61 11.18 -11.08
CA GLN A 240 -15.38 10.84 -12.27
C GLN A 240 -14.72 9.66 -12.97
N ASP A 241 -15.51 8.81 -13.62
CA ASP A 241 -15.03 7.64 -14.36
C ASP A 241 -14.10 6.72 -13.50
N LEU A 242 -14.48 6.59 -12.21
CA LEU A 242 -13.78 5.74 -11.25
C LEU A 242 -14.03 4.26 -11.57
N GLU A 243 -12.96 3.51 -11.65
CA GLU A 243 -12.98 2.05 -11.74
C GLU A 243 -12.40 1.46 -10.46
N LEU A 244 -13.01 0.39 -9.96
CA LEU A 244 -12.58 -0.28 -8.73
C LEU A 244 -12.24 -1.73 -9.01
N ALA A 245 -11.03 -2.13 -8.64
CA ALA A 245 -10.66 -3.53 -8.51
C ALA A 245 -11.00 -3.98 -7.10
N VAL A 246 -11.88 -4.98 -6.95
CA VAL A 246 -12.43 -5.38 -5.66
C VAL A 246 -12.38 -6.89 -5.45
N GLN A 247 -12.34 -7.30 -4.20
CA GLN A 247 -12.62 -8.68 -3.79
C GLN A 247 -13.95 -8.73 -3.04
N LEU A 248 -14.70 -9.82 -3.24
CA LEU A 248 -15.96 -10.04 -2.52
C LEU A 248 -15.69 -10.54 -1.10
N SER A 249 -16.42 -10.02 -0.13
CA SER A 249 -16.31 -10.41 1.28
C SER A 249 -17.67 -10.44 1.95
N VAL A 250 -17.75 -11.13 3.07
CA VAL A 250 -18.93 -11.14 3.94
C VAL A 250 -18.70 -10.22 5.13
N ASN A 251 -19.63 -9.34 5.37
CA ASN A 251 -19.70 -8.59 6.61
C ASN A 251 -20.81 -9.20 7.50
N GLN A 252 -20.41 -9.65 8.69
CA GLN A 252 -21.34 -10.16 9.70
C GLN A 252 -21.39 -9.19 10.88
N TRP A 253 -22.53 -8.53 11.04
CA TRP A 253 -22.74 -7.57 12.14
C TRP A 253 -24.15 -7.69 12.69
N ASN A 254 -24.29 -7.76 14.02
CA ASN A 254 -25.59 -7.89 14.72
C ASN A 254 -26.49 -8.99 14.16
N GLY A 255 -25.91 -10.14 13.80
CA GLY A 255 -26.66 -11.27 13.24
C GLY A 255 -27.10 -11.12 11.79
N GLN A 256 -26.78 -9.99 11.14
CA GLN A 256 -27.02 -9.78 9.72
C GLN A 256 -25.75 -10.12 8.92
N THR A 257 -25.96 -10.80 7.82
CA THR A 257 -24.89 -11.15 6.88
C THR A 257 -25.12 -10.36 5.59
N THR A 258 -24.18 -9.50 5.24
CA THR A 258 -24.23 -8.68 4.02
C THR A 258 -22.99 -8.90 3.17
N LEU A 259 -23.14 -8.79 1.85
CA LEU A 259 -22.01 -8.75 0.94
C LEU A 259 -21.35 -7.39 0.99
N GLN A 260 -20.03 -7.38 1.08
CA GLN A 260 -19.19 -6.20 1.11
C GLN A 260 -18.07 -6.32 0.09
N LEU A 261 -17.70 -5.22 -0.52
CA LEU A 261 -16.59 -5.15 -1.45
C LEU A 261 -15.33 -4.66 -0.70
N MET A 262 -14.22 -5.35 -0.92
CA MET A 262 -12.91 -4.96 -0.38
C MET A 262 -12.09 -4.38 -1.50
N LEU A 263 -11.75 -3.11 -1.43
CA LEU A 263 -10.92 -2.46 -2.44
C LEU A 263 -9.52 -3.09 -2.46
N VAL A 264 -9.07 -3.45 -3.66
CA VAL A 264 -7.70 -3.88 -3.95
C VAL A 264 -6.94 -2.74 -4.59
N ASP A 265 -7.55 -2.10 -5.60
CA ASP A 265 -6.97 -0.96 -6.31
C ASP A 265 -8.08 -0.11 -6.93
N ALA A 266 -7.76 1.11 -7.32
CA ALA A 266 -8.68 2.01 -7.99
C ALA A 266 -7.97 2.77 -9.13
N ARG A 267 -8.72 3.00 -10.21
CA ARG A 267 -8.23 3.76 -11.36
C ARG A 267 -9.25 4.82 -11.74
N VAL A 268 -8.76 5.95 -12.19
CA VAL A 268 -9.56 7.02 -12.80
C VAL A 268 -9.02 7.33 -14.18
N ASP A 269 -9.89 7.58 -15.14
CA ASP A 269 -9.51 8.05 -16.47
C ASP A 269 -9.65 9.56 -16.57
N GLY A 270 -8.73 10.20 -17.33
CA GLY A 270 -8.73 11.64 -17.55
C GLY A 270 -8.32 12.49 -16.36
N VAL A 271 -8.42 13.79 -16.54
CA VAL A 271 -8.08 14.79 -15.51
C VAL A 271 -9.21 14.90 -14.49
N GLN A 272 -8.88 14.63 -13.22
CA GLN A 272 -9.84 14.73 -12.13
C GLN A 272 -9.89 16.15 -11.57
N LEU A 273 -11.10 16.69 -11.42
CA LEU A 273 -11.33 18.03 -10.90
C LEU A 273 -11.95 17.96 -9.50
N PHE A 274 -11.23 18.43 -8.49
CA PHE A 274 -11.65 18.36 -7.10
C PHE A 274 -11.97 19.75 -6.55
N ASN A 275 -13.12 19.89 -5.93
CA ASN A 275 -13.51 21.12 -5.24
C ASN A 275 -13.15 21.01 -3.74
N ILE A 276 -12.09 21.72 -3.33
CA ILE A 276 -11.61 21.75 -1.94
C ILE A 276 -11.87 23.09 -1.25
N ARG A 277 -12.93 23.81 -1.65
CA ARG A 277 -13.30 25.12 -1.08
C ARG A 277 -13.94 25.03 0.30
N SER A 278 -14.24 23.82 0.80
CA SER A 278 -14.81 23.68 2.14
C SER A 278 -13.77 24.01 3.21
N LYS A 279 -14.20 24.65 4.31
CA LYS A 279 -13.29 25.01 5.44
C LYS A 279 -12.57 23.83 6.07
N ASN A 280 -13.03 22.60 5.83
CA ASN A 280 -12.48 21.36 6.40
C ASN A 280 -11.64 20.55 5.40
N ALA A 281 -11.54 20.98 4.13
CA ALA A 281 -10.72 20.28 3.16
C ALA A 281 -9.25 20.61 3.39
N SER A 282 -8.43 19.59 3.66
CA SER A 282 -6.98 19.73 3.71
C SER A 282 -6.41 19.77 2.29
N LEU A 283 -5.37 20.59 2.11
CA LEU A 283 -4.59 20.56 0.87
C LEU A 283 -3.84 19.22 0.77
N PRO A 284 -3.79 18.59 -0.42
CA PRO A 284 -2.96 17.43 -0.63
C PRO A 284 -1.49 17.77 -0.34
N ALA A 285 -0.82 16.95 0.45
CA ALA A 285 0.56 17.20 0.81
C ALA A 285 1.48 17.10 -0.41
N GLY A 286 2.39 18.05 -0.57
CA GLY A 286 3.38 18.05 -1.65
C GLY A 286 2.87 18.44 -3.04
N VAL A 287 1.60 18.78 -3.20
CA VAL A 287 1.04 19.24 -4.48
C VAL A 287 1.32 20.74 -4.65
N PRO A 288 1.91 21.18 -5.79
CA PRO A 288 2.20 22.59 -6.03
C PRO A 288 0.91 23.42 -6.10
N VAL A 289 0.98 24.66 -5.59
CA VAL A 289 -0.16 25.59 -5.56
C VAL A 289 0.07 26.70 -6.56
N LEU A 290 -0.83 26.86 -7.53
CA LEU A 290 -0.87 27.99 -8.45
C LEU A 290 -1.55 29.17 -7.73
N ASP A 291 -0.76 30.14 -7.34
CA ASP A 291 -1.21 31.44 -6.88
C ASP A 291 -0.77 32.52 -7.88
N PHE A 292 -1.68 32.95 -8.72
CA PHE A 292 -1.40 33.92 -9.81
C PHE A 292 -1.10 35.33 -9.29
N THR A 293 -1.11 35.55 -7.98
CA THR A 293 -0.63 36.79 -7.35
C THR A 293 0.85 36.74 -6.97
N GLN A 294 1.49 35.56 -7.11
CA GLN A 294 2.87 35.30 -6.74
C GLN A 294 3.64 34.66 -7.93
N GLU A 295 4.93 34.44 -7.76
CA GLU A 295 5.72 33.64 -8.71
C GLU A 295 5.22 32.20 -8.71
N LEU A 296 4.95 31.65 -9.91
CA LEU A 296 4.44 30.29 -10.04
C LEU A 296 5.52 29.26 -9.66
N PRO A 297 5.12 28.16 -9.00
CA PRO A 297 6.06 27.09 -8.64
C PRO A 297 6.59 26.37 -9.89
N ASP A 298 7.72 25.66 -9.74
CA ASP A 298 8.17 24.69 -10.72
C ASP A 298 7.17 23.52 -10.78
N LEU A 299 6.64 23.27 -11.97
CA LEU A 299 5.64 22.23 -12.25
C LEU A 299 6.26 21.01 -12.96
N THR A 300 7.58 20.96 -13.11
CA THR A 300 8.27 19.87 -13.79
C THR A 300 7.98 18.53 -13.12
N GLY A 301 7.34 17.62 -13.85
CA GLY A 301 6.98 16.30 -13.35
C GLY A 301 5.79 16.26 -12.40
N ALA A 302 5.08 17.37 -12.17
CA ALA A 302 3.89 17.40 -11.34
C ALA A 302 2.72 16.71 -12.05
N SER A 303 2.15 15.67 -11.42
CA SER A 303 0.93 15.00 -11.89
C SER A 303 -0.35 15.62 -11.32
N ALA A 304 -0.23 16.52 -10.35
CA ALA A 304 -1.37 17.20 -9.74
C ALA A 304 -1.03 18.65 -9.42
N VAL A 305 -2.06 19.49 -9.33
CA VAL A 305 -1.91 20.92 -9.03
C VAL A 305 -3.09 21.44 -8.21
N VAL A 306 -2.84 22.36 -7.31
CA VAL A 306 -3.87 23.13 -6.61
C VAL A 306 -4.00 24.51 -7.27
N VAL A 307 -5.18 24.88 -7.73
CA VAL A 307 -5.50 26.24 -8.17
C VAL A 307 -5.94 27.03 -6.95
N GLY A 308 -5.06 27.84 -6.39
CA GLY A 308 -5.28 28.66 -5.20
C GLY A 308 -6.19 29.85 -5.47
N ASN A 309 -6.00 30.51 -6.62
CA ASN A 309 -6.88 31.54 -7.14
C ASN A 309 -7.01 31.40 -8.66
N ILE A 310 -8.10 31.95 -9.20
CA ILE A 310 -8.33 31.96 -10.64
C ILE A 310 -7.79 33.30 -11.18
N PRO A 311 -6.91 33.29 -12.18
CA PRO A 311 -6.41 34.54 -12.78
C PRO A 311 -7.53 35.29 -13.49
N GLU A 312 -7.40 36.63 -13.62
CA GLU A 312 -8.33 37.45 -14.39
C GLU A 312 -8.35 37.03 -15.87
N ASP A 313 -7.19 36.62 -16.38
CA ASP A 313 -7.01 36.06 -17.71
C ASP A 313 -6.91 34.53 -17.66
N LEU A 314 -7.94 33.87 -18.12
CA LEU A 314 -7.99 32.40 -18.20
C LEU A 314 -6.99 31.80 -19.22
N GLU A 315 -6.40 32.61 -20.10
CA GLU A 315 -5.43 32.11 -21.09
C GLU A 315 -4.15 31.62 -20.40
N SER A 316 -3.71 32.29 -19.34
CA SER A 316 -2.57 31.85 -18.52
C SER A 316 -2.80 30.48 -17.88
N LEU A 317 -4.01 30.25 -17.37
CA LEU A 317 -4.37 28.94 -16.79
C LEU A 317 -4.45 27.87 -17.88
N ARG A 318 -5.00 28.20 -19.04
CA ARG A 318 -5.10 27.31 -20.20
C ARG A 318 -3.75 26.89 -20.71
N GLN A 319 -2.79 27.83 -20.80
CA GLN A 319 -1.43 27.55 -21.22
C GLN A 319 -0.76 26.55 -20.29
N ILE A 320 -0.85 26.73 -18.96
CA ILE A 320 -0.31 25.80 -17.98
C ILE A 320 -0.88 24.40 -18.17
N PHE A 321 -2.21 24.27 -18.39
CA PHE A 321 -2.84 22.96 -18.62
C PHE A 321 -2.52 22.34 -19.99
N GLN A 322 -2.05 23.12 -20.95
CA GLN A 322 -1.57 22.60 -22.23
C GLN A 322 -0.11 22.16 -22.19
N GLU A 323 0.69 22.77 -21.32
CA GLU A 323 2.13 22.49 -21.17
C GLU A 323 2.41 21.34 -20.19
N HIS A 324 1.45 20.99 -19.33
CA HIS A 324 1.59 19.98 -18.31
C HIS A 324 0.44 18.96 -18.34
N ASP A 325 0.78 17.68 -18.20
CA ASP A 325 -0.18 16.58 -18.21
C ASP A 325 -0.62 16.24 -16.77
N PHE A 326 -1.51 17.06 -16.22
CA PHE A 326 -2.04 16.83 -14.89
C PHE A 326 -3.09 15.71 -14.89
N GLN A 327 -3.02 14.85 -13.90
CA GLN A 327 -4.04 13.84 -13.61
C GLN A 327 -5.09 14.37 -12.62
N ALA A 328 -4.72 15.32 -11.76
CA ALA A 328 -5.61 15.91 -10.76
C ALA A 328 -5.46 17.42 -10.64
N VAL A 329 -6.58 18.12 -10.54
CA VAL A 329 -6.64 19.58 -10.32
C VAL A 329 -7.56 19.88 -9.15
N TYR A 330 -7.02 20.50 -8.13
CA TYR A 330 -7.75 20.88 -6.92
C TYR A 330 -8.07 22.36 -6.94
N PHE A 331 -9.34 22.72 -6.84
CA PHE A 331 -9.76 24.12 -6.77
C PHE A 331 -9.96 24.53 -5.32
N LYS A 332 -9.08 25.40 -4.83
CA LYS A 332 -9.17 26.12 -3.56
C LYS A 332 -9.50 27.56 -3.87
N ASN A 333 -10.70 28.01 -3.57
CA ASN A 333 -11.04 29.42 -3.65
C ASN A 333 -11.37 29.92 -2.24
N GLU A 334 -10.80 31.04 -1.86
CA GLU A 334 -11.27 31.80 -0.70
C GLU A 334 -12.50 32.63 -1.06
#